data_ee6e2936134c42f6a9d6e2d9cb875660
#
_entry.id   ee6e2936134c42f6a9d6e2d9cb875660
#
_cell.length_a   1.000
_cell.length_b   1.000
_cell.length_c   1.000
_cell.angle_alpha   90.00
_cell.angle_beta   90.00
_cell.angle_gamma   90.00
#
_symmetry.space_group_name_H-M   'P 1'
#
loop_
_entity.id
_entity.type
_entity.pdbx_description
1 polymer ?
#
loop_
_entity_poly.entity_id
_entity_poly.type
_entity_poly.pdbx_seq_one_letter_code
_entity_poly.pdbx_strand_id
1 'polypeptide(L)'
;MRTAAEILRDARTIAIVGASPRPGRPSHGVMAYLLRAGYRCIPVRPPAAPLAVPPSGRGSSARASVGAADPERPPRVQPDCDEVLGVPCVTSLAEIDEPIDLVDVFRRPEFCADVAREAAAVEAGALWLQLGIVSPEARIVAQKSGMDYVEDICTAVVHRREVA
;
A
#
# COMPACT_ATOMS: atom_id res chain seq x y z
N MET A 1 22.11 -5.67 -2.92
CA MET A 1 20.79 -5.14 -3.33
C MET A 1 20.55 -5.52 -4.78
N ARG A 2 19.41 -6.15 -5.05
CA ARG A 2 18.99 -6.51 -6.42
C ARG A 2 18.62 -5.24 -7.20
N THR A 3 18.80 -5.26 -8.51
CA THR A 3 18.27 -4.21 -9.39
C THR A 3 16.74 -4.26 -9.48
N ALA A 4 16.14 -3.17 -9.94
CA ALA A 4 14.67 -3.09 -10.14
C ALA A 4 14.16 -4.22 -11.05
N ALA A 5 14.89 -4.54 -12.11
CA ALA A 5 14.53 -5.62 -13.03
C ALA A 5 14.65 -7.02 -12.39
N GLU A 6 15.69 -7.25 -11.60
CA GLU A 6 15.88 -8.52 -10.88
C GLU A 6 14.78 -8.74 -9.85
N ILE A 7 14.41 -7.69 -9.10
CA ILE A 7 13.28 -7.74 -8.15
C ILE A 7 12.00 -8.20 -8.87
N LEU A 8 11.70 -7.58 -10.02
CA LEU A 8 10.49 -7.93 -10.78
C LEU A 8 10.55 -9.33 -11.41
N ARG A 9 11.72 -9.79 -11.87
CA ARG A 9 11.84 -11.16 -12.42
C ARG A 9 11.63 -12.24 -11.37
N ASP A 10 12.07 -11.97 -10.15
CA ASP A 10 12.00 -12.93 -9.05
C ASP A 10 10.66 -12.89 -8.31
N ALA A 11 9.96 -11.74 -8.35
CA ALA A 11 8.69 -11.54 -7.66
C ALA A 11 7.57 -12.41 -8.27
N ARG A 12 6.69 -12.91 -7.40
CA ARG A 12 5.45 -13.59 -7.75
C ARG A 12 4.26 -12.90 -7.11
N THR A 13 4.37 -12.57 -5.82
CA THR A 13 3.33 -11.91 -5.04
C THR A 13 3.70 -10.45 -4.79
N ILE A 14 2.86 -9.55 -5.26
CA ILE A 14 3.02 -8.10 -5.14
C ILE A 14 1.86 -7.53 -4.34
N ALA A 15 2.15 -6.90 -3.20
CA ALA A 15 1.18 -6.15 -2.44
C ALA A 15 1.14 -4.70 -2.95
N ILE A 16 -0.03 -4.25 -3.40
CA ILE A 16 -0.23 -2.89 -3.94
C ILE A 16 -0.81 -2.01 -2.84
N VAL A 17 0.02 -1.24 -2.16
CA VAL A 17 -0.38 -0.37 -1.05
C VAL A 17 -0.87 0.97 -1.59
N GLY A 18 -2.11 1.33 -1.27
CA GLY A 18 -2.78 2.50 -1.83
C GLY A 18 -3.48 2.19 -3.15
N ALA A 19 -3.83 0.92 -3.39
CA ALA A 19 -4.60 0.50 -4.55
C ALA A 19 -5.95 1.24 -4.63
N SER A 20 -6.38 1.60 -5.83
CA SER A 20 -7.65 2.30 -6.06
C SER A 20 -8.55 1.53 -7.03
N PRO A 21 -9.86 1.43 -6.75
CA PRO A 21 -10.82 0.84 -7.68
C PRO A 21 -11.13 1.76 -8.87
N ARG A 22 -10.69 3.01 -8.83
CA ARG A 22 -10.97 4.01 -9.89
C ARG A 22 -10.02 3.87 -11.06
N PRO A 23 -10.53 3.63 -12.31
CA PRO A 23 -9.69 3.40 -13.49
C PRO A 23 -8.72 4.54 -13.83
N GLY A 24 -9.03 5.78 -13.44
CA GLY A 24 -8.17 6.95 -13.70
C GLY A 24 -6.98 7.09 -12.75
N ARG A 25 -6.86 6.24 -11.72
CA ARG A 25 -5.75 6.31 -10.78
C ARG A 25 -4.55 5.49 -11.24
N PRO A 26 -3.30 5.97 -11.03
CA PRO A 26 -2.09 5.27 -11.42
C PRO A 26 -2.01 3.83 -10.86
N SER A 27 -2.37 3.64 -9.59
CA SER A 27 -2.36 2.32 -8.95
C SER A 27 -3.28 1.31 -9.63
N HIS A 28 -4.44 1.74 -10.13
CA HIS A 28 -5.36 0.88 -10.86
C HIS A 28 -4.74 0.41 -12.18
N GLY A 29 -4.17 1.31 -12.96
CA GLY A 29 -3.54 0.98 -14.25
C GLY A 29 -2.31 0.08 -14.10
N VAL A 30 -1.47 0.34 -13.11
CA VAL A 30 -0.29 -0.47 -12.82
C VAL A 30 -0.70 -1.86 -12.34
N MET A 31 -1.65 -1.97 -11.42
CA MET A 31 -2.16 -3.27 -10.95
C MET A 31 -2.77 -4.08 -12.10
N ALA A 32 -3.58 -3.44 -12.95
CA ALA A 32 -4.15 -4.11 -14.13
C ALA A 32 -3.07 -4.64 -15.09
N TYR A 33 -2.00 -3.88 -15.28
CA TYR A 33 -0.86 -4.31 -16.09
C TYR A 33 -0.13 -5.50 -15.46
N LEU A 34 0.19 -5.44 -14.17
CA LEU A 34 0.92 -6.50 -13.47
C LEU A 34 0.11 -7.81 -13.40
N LEU A 35 -1.21 -7.72 -13.18
CA LEU A 35 -2.10 -8.89 -13.25
C LEU A 35 -2.05 -9.57 -14.62
N ARG A 36 -2.08 -8.78 -15.71
CA ARG A 36 -1.95 -9.32 -17.08
C ARG A 36 -0.58 -9.90 -17.36
N ALA A 37 0.46 -9.38 -16.72
CA ALA A 37 1.82 -9.91 -16.80
C ALA A 37 2.02 -11.21 -16.00
N GLY A 38 1.00 -11.67 -15.26
CA GLY A 38 1.00 -12.93 -14.53
C GLY A 38 1.38 -12.85 -13.06
N TYR A 39 1.56 -11.64 -12.52
CA TYR A 39 1.80 -11.47 -11.08
C TYR A 39 0.53 -11.69 -10.27
N ARG A 40 0.69 -12.23 -9.07
CA ARG A 40 -0.33 -12.23 -8.05
C ARG A 40 -0.31 -10.86 -7.35
N CYS A 41 -1.31 -10.05 -7.58
CA CYS A 41 -1.42 -8.72 -6.97
C CYS A 41 -2.49 -8.74 -5.86
N ILE A 42 -2.14 -8.20 -4.69
CA ILE A 42 -3.03 -8.10 -3.54
C ILE A 42 -3.21 -6.60 -3.22
N PRO A 43 -4.42 -6.05 -3.40
CA PRO A 43 -4.66 -4.64 -3.10
C PRO A 43 -4.73 -4.42 -1.59
N VAL A 44 -3.90 -3.50 -1.09
CA VAL A 44 -3.87 -3.08 0.32
C VAL A 44 -4.39 -1.66 0.41
N ARG A 45 -5.45 -1.46 1.15
CA ARG A 45 -6.07 -0.16 1.38
C ARG A 45 -6.06 0.17 2.87
N PRO A 46 -4.96 0.74 3.37
CA PRO A 46 -4.91 1.18 4.76
C PRO A 46 -6.06 2.15 5.04
N PRO A 47 -6.67 2.09 6.24
CA PRO A 47 -7.69 3.05 6.62
C PRO A 47 -7.14 4.47 6.47
N ALA A 48 -8.00 5.42 6.10
CA ALA A 48 -7.61 6.82 6.11
C ALA A 48 -7.05 7.14 7.50
N ALA A 49 -5.84 7.71 7.56
CA ALA A 49 -5.30 8.16 8.83
C ALA A 49 -6.34 9.06 9.49
N PRO A 50 -6.64 8.89 10.79
CA PRO A 50 -7.55 9.78 11.47
C PRO A 50 -7.04 11.21 11.22
N LEU A 51 -7.90 12.04 10.63
CA LEU A 51 -7.60 13.45 10.43
C LEU A 51 -7.11 13.97 11.78
N ALA A 52 -5.88 14.48 11.84
CA ALA A 52 -5.37 15.12 13.03
C ALA A 52 -6.43 16.12 13.46
N VAL A 53 -7.03 15.90 14.64
CA VAL A 53 -8.04 16.80 15.19
C VAL A 53 -7.34 18.15 15.37
N PRO A 54 -7.74 19.22 14.67
CA PRO A 54 -7.19 20.52 14.93
C PRO A 54 -7.50 20.88 16.41
N PRO A 55 -6.61 21.55 17.13
CA PRO A 55 -6.85 21.93 18.50
C PRO A 55 -8.15 22.73 18.57
N SER A 56 -9.07 22.27 19.42
CA SER A 56 -10.42 22.72 19.58
C SER A 56 -10.58 24.23 19.70
N GLY A 57 -11.05 24.87 18.65
CA GLY A 57 -11.73 26.15 18.72
C GLY A 57 -13.21 25.94 19.04
N ARG A 58 -13.72 26.62 20.05
CA ARG A 58 -15.03 26.52 20.68
C ARG A 58 -16.21 26.67 19.71
N GLY A 59 -17.20 25.84 19.94
CA GLY A 59 -18.62 26.21 19.89
C GLY A 59 -19.35 26.04 18.58
N SER A 60 -20.22 25.03 18.51
CA SER A 60 -21.64 25.23 18.27
C SER A 60 -22.37 23.89 18.23
N SER A 61 -23.48 23.78 18.94
CA SER A 61 -24.36 22.65 19.09
C SER A 61 -25.10 22.31 17.80
N ALA A 62 -24.98 21.06 17.33
CA ALA A 62 -25.98 20.45 16.45
C ALA A 62 -26.23 19.01 16.92
N ARG A 63 -27.48 18.78 17.37
CA ARG A 63 -27.98 17.47 17.76
C ARG A 63 -28.03 16.56 16.52
N ALA A 64 -27.30 15.47 16.55
CA ALA A 64 -27.53 14.33 15.67
C ALA A 64 -27.92 13.12 16.54
N SER A 65 -29.05 12.52 16.24
CA SER A 65 -29.62 11.36 16.89
C SER A 65 -28.72 10.15 16.75
N VAL A 66 -28.31 9.60 17.90
CA VAL A 66 -27.41 8.46 18.01
C VAL A 66 -28.27 7.19 18.02
N GLY A 67 -28.07 6.34 16.99
CA GLY A 67 -28.42 4.93 17.09
C GLY A 67 -27.38 4.26 18.00
N ALA A 68 -27.87 3.47 18.97
CA ALA A 68 -27.05 2.83 19.99
C ALA A 68 -25.97 1.93 19.37
N ALA A 69 -24.71 2.31 19.58
CA ALA A 69 -23.56 1.47 19.24
C ALA A 69 -23.14 0.69 20.51
N ASP A 70 -22.90 -0.60 20.34
CA ASP A 70 -22.37 -1.52 21.34
C ASP A 70 -20.96 -1.06 21.77
N PRO A 71 -20.70 -0.76 23.05
CA PRO A 71 -19.44 -0.16 23.49
C PRO A 71 -18.24 -1.11 23.55
N GLU A 72 -18.40 -2.41 23.27
CA GLU A 72 -17.33 -3.40 23.38
C GLU A 72 -16.71 -3.88 22.04
N ARG A 73 -17.21 -3.39 20.91
CA ARG A 73 -16.66 -3.79 19.61
C ARG A 73 -15.78 -2.67 19.06
N PRO A 74 -14.46 -2.91 18.88
CA PRO A 74 -13.63 -1.94 18.17
C PRO A 74 -14.24 -1.68 16.78
N PRO A 75 -14.28 -0.43 16.30
CA PRO A 75 -14.85 -0.11 15.02
C PRO A 75 -14.12 -0.96 13.98
N ARG A 76 -14.86 -1.82 13.28
CA ARG A 76 -14.33 -2.47 12.07
C ARG A 76 -14.08 -1.36 11.08
N VAL A 77 -12.81 -1.05 10.88
CA VAL A 77 -12.40 -0.21 9.77
C VAL A 77 -12.65 -1.05 8.52
N GLN A 78 -13.79 -0.81 7.88
CA GLN A 78 -14.06 -1.43 6.59
C GLN A 78 -13.20 -0.70 5.55
N PRO A 79 -12.55 -1.43 4.64
CA PRO A 79 -11.93 -0.79 3.50
C PRO A 79 -12.99 -0.03 2.70
N ASP A 80 -12.66 1.14 2.16
CA ASP A 80 -13.56 1.97 1.35
C ASP A 80 -14.06 1.24 0.08
N CYS A 81 -13.52 0.09 -0.22
CA CYS A 81 -13.98 -0.83 -1.26
C CYS A 81 -13.63 -2.27 -0.91
N ASP A 82 -14.48 -3.19 -1.33
CA ASP A 82 -14.31 -4.62 -1.04
C ASP A 82 -13.27 -5.28 -1.96
N GLU A 83 -13.11 -4.75 -3.17
CA GLU A 83 -12.21 -5.32 -4.18
C GLU A 83 -11.64 -4.26 -5.15
N VAL A 84 -10.49 -4.56 -5.74
CA VAL A 84 -9.89 -3.84 -6.88
C VAL A 84 -9.62 -4.85 -7.99
N LEU A 85 -10.16 -4.61 -9.19
CA LEU A 85 -10.01 -5.50 -10.36
C LEU A 85 -10.40 -6.95 -10.06
N GLY A 86 -11.45 -7.17 -9.25
CA GLY A 86 -11.92 -8.48 -8.86
C GLY A 86 -11.08 -9.18 -7.79
N VAL A 87 -10.06 -8.51 -7.23
CA VAL A 87 -9.23 -9.04 -6.14
C VAL A 87 -9.66 -8.42 -4.81
N PRO A 88 -9.99 -9.22 -3.78
CA PRO A 88 -10.39 -8.70 -2.48
C PRO A 88 -9.30 -7.82 -1.86
N CYS A 89 -9.72 -6.68 -1.28
CA CYS A 89 -8.83 -5.78 -0.57
C CYS A 89 -8.57 -6.26 0.86
N VAL A 90 -7.35 -6.00 1.33
CA VAL A 90 -6.99 -6.09 2.75
C VAL A 90 -6.66 -4.69 3.28
N THR A 91 -6.69 -4.49 4.59
CA THR A 91 -6.44 -3.18 5.22
C THR A 91 -4.99 -2.98 5.64
N SER A 92 -4.23 -4.07 5.80
CA SER A 92 -2.81 -4.04 6.16
C SER A 92 -2.04 -5.19 5.52
N LEU A 93 -0.72 -5.07 5.46
CA LEU A 93 0.16 -6.14 4.99
C LEU A 93 0.09 -7.38 5.89
N ALA A 94 -0.18 -7.20 7.18
CA ALA A 94 -0.28 -8.28 8.16
C ALA A 94 -1.47 -9.25 7.92
N GLU A 95 -2.46 -8.83 7.12
CA GLU A 95 -3.60 -9.68 6.75
C GLU A 95 -3.30 -10.64 5.58
N ILE A 96 -2.12 -10.52 4.98
CA ILE A 96 -1.70 -11.37 3.87
C ILE A 96 -1.01 -12.60 4.42
N ASP A 97 -1.62 -13.77 4.25
CA ASP A 97 -1.14 -15.06 4.80
C ASP A 97 -0.05 -15.74 3.95
N GLU A 98 0.41 -15.12 2.88
CA GLU A 98 1.42 -15.66 1.97
C GLU A 98 2.66 -14.75 1.93
N PRO A 99 3.85 -15.30 1.55
CA PRO A 99 5.05 -14.49 1.40
C PRO A 99 4.85 -13.35 0.39
N ILE A 100 5.30 -12.15 0.75
CA ILE A 100 5.24 -10.96 -0.10
C ILE A 100 6.63 -10.72 -0.68
N ASP A 101 6.76 -10.88 -2.00
CA ASP A 101 8.03 -10.64 -2.67
C ASP A 101 8.31 -9.16 -2.87
N LEU A 102 7.25 -8.38 -3.13
CA LEU A 102 7.35 -6.96 -3.42
C LEU A 102 6.17 -6.19 -2.81
N VAL A 103 6.47 -5.11 -2.10
CA VAL A 103 5.49 -4.11 -1.66
C VAL A 103 5.61 -2.88 -2.56
N ASP A 104 4.60 -2.66 -3.41
CA ASP A 104 4.53 -1.56 -4.36
C ASP A 104 3.64 -0.44 -3.82
N VAL A 105 4.22 0.76 -3.58
CA VAL A 105 3.60 1.81 -2.77
C VAL A 105 3.13 2.98 -3.63
N PHE A 106 1.83 3.29 -3.50
CA PHE A 106 1.13 4.42 -4.13
C PHE A 106 0.60 5.42 -3.09
N ARG A 107 1.32 5.57 -1.98
CA ARG A 107 0.95 6.52 -0.94
C ARG A 107 1.85 7.75 -0.97
N ARG A 108 1.38 8.84 -0.34
CA ARG A 108 2.18 10.05 -0.16
C ARG A 108 3.45 9.76 0.63
N PRO A 109 4.55 10.51 0.40
CA PRO A 109 5.84 10.29 1.07
C PRO A 109 5.76 10.19 2.59
N GLU A 110 4.91 11.01 3.24
CA GLU A 110 4.73 11.02 4.69
C GLU A 110 4.25 9.68 5.29
N PHE A 111 3.61 8.82 4.49
CA PHE A 111 3.13 7.50 4.92
C PHE A 111 4.08 6.36 4.56
N CYS A 112 5.09 6.62 3.74
CA CYS A 112 5.95 5.56 3.21
C CYS A 112 6.81 4.90 4.30
N ALA A 113 7.22 5.65 5.32
CA ALA A 113 7.99 5.09 6.44
C ALA A 113 7.18 4.09 7.27
N ASP A 114 5.88 4.34 7.46
CA ASP A 114 4.99 3.40 8.16
C ASP A 114 4.77 2.14 7.32
N VAL A 115 4.53 2.29 6.02
CA VAL A 115 4.46 1.14 5.10
C VAL A 115 5.75 0.33 5.10
N ALA A 116 6.91 0.98 5.14
CA ALA A 116 8.21 0.30 5.22
C ALA A 116 8.35 -0.53 6.51
N ARG A 117 7.86 -0.02 7.65
CA ARG A 117 7.86 -0.76 8.92
C ARG A 117 6.92 -1.96 8.88
N GLU A 118 5.72 -1.80 8.29
CA GLU A 118 4.80 -2.93 8.08
C GLU A 118 5.42 -3.98 7.15
N ALA A 119 6.04 -3.57 6.04
CA ALA A 119 6.71 -4.45 5.11
C ALA A 119 7.85 -5.24 5.78
N ALA A 120 8.63 -4.57 6.64
CA ALA A 120 9.68 -5.21 7.43
C ALA A 120 9.12 -6.22 8.45
N ALA A 121 7.99 -5.90 9.07
CA ALA A 121 7.34 -6.78 10.06
C ALA A 121 6.79 -8.07 9.44
N VAL A 122 6.40 -8.05 8.17
CA VAL A 122 5.95 -9.23 7.42
C VAL A 122 7.07 -9.86 6.58
N GLU A 123 8.31 -9.43 6.78
CA GLU A 123 9.50 -9.95 6.09
C GLU A 123 9.39 -9.89 4.55
N ALA A 124 8.82 -8.82 4.02
CA ALA A 124 8.71 -8.61 2.59
C ALA A 124 10.09 -8.56 1.90
N GLY A 125 10.19 -9.10 0.70
CA GLY A 125 11.46 -9.18 -0.03
C GLY A 125 11.99 -7.84 -0.52
N ALA A 126 11.09 -6.93 -0.94
CA ALA A 126 11.43 -5.61 -1.47
C ALA A 126 10.35 -4.56 -1.18
N LEU A 127 10.78 -3.30 -1.09
CA LEU A 127 9.93 -2.12 -1.02
C LEU A 127 10.15 -1.25 -2.25
N TRP A 128 9.07 -0.89 -2.94
CA TRP A 128 9.11 -0.08 -4.14
C TRP A 128 8.20 1.15 -4.00
N LEU A 129 8.77 2.32 -4.11
CA LEU A 129 8.02 3.56 -4.17
C LEU A 129 7.85 3.99 -5.63
N GLN A 130 6.62 4.21 -6.04
CA GLN A 130 6.28 4.54 -7.42
C GLN A 130 6.82 5.90 -7.87
N LEU A 131 6.77 6.15 -9.18
CA LEU A 131 7.20 7.40 -9.81
C LEU A 131 6.67 8.63 -9.05
N GLY A 132 7.55 9.55 -8.71
CA GLY A 132 7.25 10.78 -7.97
C GLY A 132 7.20 10.60 -6.45
N ILE A 133 7.48 9.40 -5.93
CA ILE A 133 7.46 9.12 -4.49
C ILE A 133 8.88 8.80 -4.02
N VAL A 134 9.37 9.63 -3.09
CA VAL A 134 10.69 9.51 -2.46
C VAL A 134 10.52 9.62 -0.95
N SER A 135 11.15 8.74 -0.18
CA SER A 135 11.13 8.77 1.28
C SER A 135 12.46 8.29 1.88
N PRO A 136 13.32 9.21 2.33
CA PRO A 136 14.57 8.86 3.00
C PRO A 136 14.36 7.96 4.22
N GLU A 137 13.29 8.19 4.98
CA GLU A 137 12.93 7.40 6.15
C GLU A 137 12.56 5.97 5.77
N ALA A 138 11.76 5.78 4.72
CA ALA A 138 11.40 4.45 4.23
C ALA A 138 12.63 3.69 3.74
N ARG A 139 13.56 4.38 3.07
CA ARG A 139 14.85 3.82 2.63
C ARG A 139 15.67 3.31 3.81
N ILE A 140 15.78 4.09 4.89
CA ILE A 140 16.51 3.69 6.10
C ILE A 140 15.89 2.44 6.72
N VAL A 141 14.56 2.37 6.81
CA VAL A 141 13.85 1.21 7.34
C VAL A 141 14.13 -0.03 6.48
N ALA A 142 14.00 0.09 5.16
CA ALA A 142 14.25 -1.01 4.23
C ALA A 142 15.69 -1.54 4.34
N GLN A 143 16.68 -0.64 4.38
CA GLN A 143 18.09 -1.01 4.54
C GLN A 143 18.38 -1.73 5.86
N LYS A 144 17.78 -1.26 6.97
CA LYS A 144 17.98 -1.89 8.29
C LYS A 144 17.33 -3.27 8.39
N SER A 145 16.25 -3.51 7.67
CA SER A 145 15.55 -4.81 7.64
C SER A 145 16.08 -5.77 6.57
N GLY A 146 17.05 -5.33 5.73
CA GLY A 146 17.58 -6.15 4.65
C GLY A 146 16.68 -6.29 3.43
N MET A 147 15.62 -5.50 3.33
CA MET A 147 14.77 -5.43 2.14
C MET A 147 15.51 -4.73 0.98
N ASP A 148 15.30 -5.20 -0.23
CA ASP A 148 15.66 -4.41 -1.42
C ASP A 148 14.78 -3.15 -1.51
N TYR A 149 15.33 -2.09 -2.06
CA TYR A 149 14.65 -0.79 -2.09
C TYR A 149 14.77 -0.12 -3.46
N VAL A 150 13.65 0.32 -3.98
CA VAL A 150 13.55 1.12 -5.22
C VAL A 150 12.62 2.29 -4.96
N GLU A 151 12.90 3.46 -5.54
CA GLU A 151 12.04 4.63 -5.44
C GLU A 151 12.02 5.45 -6.74
N ASP A 152 10.98 6.28 -6.90
CA ASP A 152 10.82 7.23 -8.01
C ASP A 152 10.84 6.56 -9.40
N ILE A 153 10.31 5.36 -9.49
CA ILE A 153 10.23 4.61 -10.76
C ILE A 153 8.90 3.83 -10.81
N CYS A 154 8.30 3.71 -11.99
CA CYS A 154 7.08 2.95 -12.19
C CYS A 154 7.39 1.47 -12.47
N THR A 155 6.84 0.56 -11.65
CA THR A 155 6.99 -0.91 -11.81
C THR A 155 6.57 -1.39 -13.20
N ALA A 156 5.44 -0.91 -13.73
CA ALA A 156 4.96 -1.30 -15.05
C ALA A 156 5.91 -0.84 -16.19
N VAL A 157 6.58 0.29 -16.02
CA VAL A 157 7.55 0.80 -17.00
C VAL A 157 8.81 -0.05 -16.99
N VAL A 158 9.35 -0.35 -15.81
CA VAL A 158 10.54 -1.22 -15.68
C VAL A 158 10.23 -2.61 -16.23
N HIS A 159 9.10 -3.20 -15.84
CA HIS A 159 8.72 -4.52 -16.34
C HIS A 159 8.65 -4.56 -17.87
N ARG A 160 7.98 -3.59 -18.49
CA ARG A 160 7.82 -3.53 -19.95
C ARG A 160 9.14 -3.38 -20.70
N ARG A 161 10.11 -2.69 -20.11
CA ARG A 161 11.41 -2.40 -20.75
C ARG A 161 12.46 -3.47 -20.53
N GLU A 162 12.45 -4.11 -19.39
CA GLU A 162 13.59 -4.90 -18.91
C GLU A 162 13.24 -6.35 -18.53
N VAL A 163 11.94 -6.68 -18.41
CA VAL A 163 11.49 -8.01 -17.94
C VAL A 163 10.61 -8.71 -18.96
N ALA A 164 9.69 -7.97 -19.59
CA ALA A 164 8.71 -8.51 -20.56
C ALA A 164 9.37 -8.99 -21.86
#